data_35cd35c0a2a743ff1112f2cd8647c2dd
#
_entry.id   35cd35c0a2a743ff1112f2cd8647c2dd
#
_cell.length_a   1.000
_cell.length_b   1.000
_cell.length_c   1.000
_cell.angle_alpha   90.00
_cell.angle_beta   90.00
_cell.angle_gamma   90.00
#
_symmetry.space_group_name_H-M   'P 1'
#
loop_
_entity.id
_entity.type
_entity.pdbx_description
1 polymer ?
#
loop_
_entity_poly.entity_id
_entity_poly.type
_entity_poly.pdbx_seq_one_letter_code
_entity_poly.pdbx_strand_id
1 'polypeptide(L)'
;MKTENPNTPIFGTSEEFRVAPKFEMPKNSMPGEVAYQLVHDEAMLDGNSRLNMATFVTTWMDDYARRIMTENMDKNMIDKTEYPQTAEIERRCVNILAKLWNSPEKPYCTGTSTVGSSEACMLGGISALKRWQKRRRAKNLPIDKPNFIISTCMQVVWEKFAIYWDVEMRMVPVTAEKITMKAEDVVKMCDENTICVVPIQGVTITGLNDNVKELDDALDKLNSEKGWEICIHVDAATGGFIHPFLDPETVWDFRLKWVLSISTSGHKFGMVYPGVGWVVWKDKQYLPQEMNFAVNYLGANIPSISINFSRPGNQVLAQYYQFLRLGMEGYRQIQQNCIDICLYMKEQLKQMGIFEFFSDDMPNPLFIWKLKDDPNRKWTLYDLSDGVHTEGWQVPAYTMPKDMEDIIIMRVVVRQGTSKDLADLLLQDLRVNIERLNKLEEPTNSAILWNKKEPQKQRGFNHSR
;
A
#
# COMPACT_ATOMS: atom_id res chain seq x y z
N MET A 1 47.06 14.05 -28.49
CA MET A 1 47.76 14.35 -27.24
C MET A 1 46.77 14.20 -26.12
N LYS A 2 46.91 13.17 -25.27
CA LYS A 2 46.13 13.06 -24.03
C LYS A 2 46.72 14.11 -23.09
N THR A 3 45.99 15.13 -22.74
CA THR A 3 46.32 16.02 -21.65
C THR A 3 46.21 15.19 -20.37
N GLU A 4 47.35 14.78 -19.82
CA GLU A 4 47.41 14.20 -18.50
C GLU A 4 46.90 15.27 -17.52
N ASN A 5 45.83 14.93 -16.81
CA ASN A 5 45.31 15.80 -15.77
C ASN A 5 46.30 15.74 -14.61
N PRO A 6 47.03 16.84 -14.28
CA PRO A 6 48.08 16.82 -13.26
C PRO A 6 47.56 16.57 -11.83
N ASN A 7 46.26 16.49 -11.66
CA ASN A 7 45.61 16.27 -10.37
C ASN A 7 45.04 14.84 -10.19
N THR A 8 45.54 13.87 -10.97
CA THR A 8 45.15 12.47 -10.76
C THR A 8 45.65 11.99 -9.39
N PRO A 9 44.79 11.48 -8.50
CA PRO A 9 45.20 10.97 -7.20
C PRO A 9 46.19 9.82 -7.34
N ILE A 10 47.17 9.74 -6.42
CA ILE A 10 48.29 8.78 -6.47
C ILE A 10 47.86 7.34 -6.25
N PHE A 11 46.62 7.12 -5.70
CA PHE A 11 46.12 5.79 -5.27
C PHE A 11 44.87 5.32 -6.01
N GLY A 12 44.67 5.77 -7.22
CA GLY A 12 43.62 5.28 -8.11
C GLY A 12 43.95 5.50 -9.57
N THR A 13 43.31 4.78 -10.43
CA THR A 13 43.42 4.97 -11.88
C THR A 13 42.62 6.20 -12.31
N SER A 14 43.02 6.84 -13.42
CA SER A 14 42.27 7.97 -13.99
C SER A 14 40.83 7.57 -14.42
N GLU A 15 40.53 6.27 -14.53
CA GLU A 15 39.20 5.73 -14.84
C GLU A 15 38.31 5.63 -13.59
N GLU A 16 38.89 5.33 -12.42
CA GLU A 16 38.22 5.29 -11.12
C GLU A 16 37.72 6.67 -10.65
N PHE A 17 38.33 7.72 -11.12
CA PHE A 17 38.00 9.13 -10.80
C PHE A 17 37.19 9.82 -11.91
N ARG A 18 36.67 9.06 -12.86
CA ARG A 18 35.91 9.62 -13.97
C ARG A 18 34.56 10.12 -13.50
N VAL A 19 34.28 11.40 -13.66
CA VAL A 19 32.95 11.97 -13.47
C VAL A 19 32.07 11.55 -14.65
N ALA A 20 31.08 10.71 -14.40
CA ALA A 20 30.07 10.39 -15.38
C ALA A 20 29.05 11.55 -15.48
N PRO A 21 28.57 11.93 -16.68
CA PRO A 21 27.49 12.88 -16.80
C PRO A 21 26.22 12.29 -16.16
N LYS A 22 25.53 13.09 -15.35
CA LYS A 22 24.33 12.60 -14.60
C LYS A 22 23.06 12.57 -15.44
N PHE A 23 22.96 13.42 -16.45
CA PHE A 23 21.73 13.64 -17.24
C PHE A 23 21.89 13.34 -18.73
N GLU A 24 23.04 12.84 -19.14
CA GLU A 24 23.34 12.47 -20.50
C GLU A 24 24.01 11.10 -20.53
N MET A 25 23.79 10.35 -21.61
CA MET A 25 24.50 9.08 -21.78
C MET A 25 25.98 9.35 -22.00
N PRO A 26 26.88 8.70 -21.27
CA PRO A 26 28.33 8.81 -21.51
C PRO A 26 28.67 8.44 -22.96
N LYS A 27 29.51 9.22 -23.59
CA LYS A 27 29.95 8.97 -24.98
C LYS A 27 30.75 7.68 -25.14
N ASN A 28 31.45 7.26 -24.11
CA ASN A 28 32.27 6.05 -24.09
C ASN A 28 31.78 5.10 -23.02
N SER A 29 31.92 3.80 -23.24
CA SER A 29 31.75 2.79 -22.20
C SER A 29 32.78 2.97 -21.08
N MET A 30 32.45 2.47 -19.89
CA MET A 30 33.35 2.38 -18.75
C MET A 30 33.39 0.94 -18.23
N PRO A 31 34.46 0.55 -17.47
CA PRO A 31 34.48 -0.76 -16.81
C PRO A 31 33.26 -0.97 -15.91
N GLY A 32 32.72 -2.20 -15.89
CA GLY A 32 31.53 -2.54 -15.10
C GLY A 32 31.72 -2.28 -13.60
N GLU A 33 32.94 -2.49 -13.07
CA GLU A 33 33.30 -2.21 -11.68
C GLU A 33 33.16 -0.72 -11.33
N VAL A 34 33.64 0.15 -12.22
CA VAL A 34 33.54 1.61 -12.04
C VAL A 34 32.07 2.06 -12.11
N ALA A 35 31.31 1.53 -13.06
CA ALA A 35 29.88 1.82 -13.15
C ALA A 35 29.10 1.34 -11.92
N TYR A 36 29.45 0.14 -11.42
CA TYR A 36 28.88 -0.41 -10.17
C TYR A 36 29.16 0.54 -9.00
N GLN A 37 30.41 0.94 -8.82
CA GLN A 37 30.81 1.80 -7.70
C GLN A 37 30.07 3.13 -7.72
N LEU A 38 29.96 3.78 -8.90
CA LEU A 38 29.23 5.05 -9.03
C LEU A 38 27.76 4.92 -8.63
N VAL A 39 27.07 3.86 -9.07
CA VAL A 39 25.67 3.62 -8.73
C VAL A 39 25.51 3.23 -7.26
N HIS A 40 26.41 2.38 -6.75
CA HIS A 40 26.40 1.94 -5.36
C HIS A 40 26.57 3.10 -4.39
N ASP A 41 27.54 3.98 -4.64
CA ASP A 41 27.86 5.11 -3.76
C ASP A 41 26.70 6.13 -3.72
N GLU A 42 26.04 6.38 -4.85
CA GLU A 42 24.80 7.20 -4.83
C GLU A 42 23.68 6.53 -4.07
N ALA A 43 23.47 5.22 -4.22
CA ALA A 43 22.44 4.47 -3.49
C ALA A 43 22.72 4.41 -1.97
N MET A 44 23.98 4.48 -1.53
CA MET A 44 24.33 4.55 -0.11
C MET A 44 23.90 5.86 0.57
N LEU A 45 23.52 6.88 -0.18
CA LEU A 45 22.93 8.12 0.35
C LEU A 45 21.45 8.00 0.69
N ASP A 46 20.80 6.89 0.32
CA ASP A 46 19.41 6.62 0.67
C ASP A 46 19.26 6.39 2.19
N GLY A 47 18.05 6.67 2.71
CA GLY A 47 17.74 6.47 4.11
C GLY A 47 17.80 4.99 4.54
N ASN A 48 18.08 4.76 5.82
CA ASN A 48 18.07 3.42 6.40
C ASN A 48 16.63 2.88 6.48
N SER A 49 16.30 1.85 5.68
CA SER A 49 14.97 1.26 5.63
C SER A 49 14.49 0.65 6.97
N ARG A 50 15.41 0.30 7.88
CA ARG A 50 15.06 -0.20 9.22
C ARG A 50 14.48 0.90 10.12
N LEU A 51 14.89 2.16 9.91
CA LEU A 51 14.41 3.31 10.67
C LEU A 51 13.18 3.97 10.02
N ASN A 52 12.69 3.42 8.90
CA ASN A 52 11.51 3.92 8.24
C ASN A 52 10.24 3.29 8.84
N MET A 53 9.57 4.04 9.70
CA MET A 53 8.29 3.67 10.32
C MET A 53 7.09 4.23 9.54
N ALA A 54 7.32 4.81 8.36
CA ALA A 54 6.28 5.37 7.50
C ALA A 54 5.72 4.37 6.50
N THR A 55 6.57 3.49 5.98
CA THR A 55 6.21 2.58 4.88
C THR A 55 5.57 1.28 5.36
N PHE A 56 4.60 0.80 4.57
CA PHE A 56 4.02 -0.54 4.71
C PHE A 56 4.83 -1.62 3.99
N VAL A 57 5.76 -1.20 3.12
CA VAL A 57 6.45 -2.10 2.20
C VAL A 57 7.49 -2.93 2.94
N THR A 58 7.58 -4.21 2.60
CA THR A 58 8.61 -5.14 3.11
C THR A 58 10.00 -4.66 2.70
N THR A 59 10.89 -4.52 3.68
CA THR A 59 12.28 -4.08 3.49
C THR A 59 13.30 -5.15 3.87
N TRP A 60 12.84 -6.33 4.28
CA TRP A 60 13.70 -7.44 4.63
C TRP A 60 13.09 -8.78 4.21
N MET A 61 13.91 -9.64 3.66
CA MET A 61 13.62 -11.05 3.39
C MET A 61 14.84 -11.88 3.75
N ASP A 62 14.65 -13.16 4.10
CA ASP A 62 15.76 -14.08 4.40
C ASP A 62 16.61 -14.42 3.18
N ASP A 63 17.77 -15.03 3.42
CA ASP A 63 18.77 -15.31 2.37
C ASP A 63 18.24 -16.25 1.28
N TYR A 64 17.42 -17.23 1.62
CA TYR A 64 16.87 -18.15 0.61
C TYR A 64 15.82 -17.45 -0.27
N ALA A 65 15.02 -16.56 0.30
CA ALA A 65 14.10 -15.75 -0.48
C ALA A 65 14.85 -14.82 -1.45
N ARG A 66 15.91 -14.14 -0.98
CA ARG A 66 16.77 -13.31 -1.82
C ARG A 66 17.45 -14.12 -2.91
N ARG A 67 17.93 -15.30 -2.58
CA ARG A 67 18.54 -16.21 -3.54
C ARG A 67 17.58 -16.66 -4.63
N ILE A 68 16.35 -17.09 -4.27
CA ILE A 68 15.30 -17.44 -5.25
C ILE A 68 15.02 -16.26 -6.17
N MET A 69 14.91 -15.05 -5.64
CA MET A 69 14.65 -13.84 -6.44
C MET A 69 15.80 -13.58 -7.42
N THR A 70 17.05 -13.67 -6.97
CA THR A 70 18.24 -13.40 -7.78
C THR A 70 18.42 -14.45 -8.88
N GLU A 71 18.24 -15.74 -8.57
CA GLU A 71 18.37 -16.84 -9.53
C GLU A 71 17.27 -16.84 -10.61
N ASN A 72 16.19 -16.06 -10.41
CA ASN A 72 15.02 -16.03 -11.30
C ASN A 72 14.65 -14.61 -11.77
N MET A 73 15.62 -13.69 -11.82
CA MET A 73 15.37 -12.30 -12.27
C MET A 73 14.99 -12.21 -13.75
N ASP A 74 15.34 -13.23 -14.53
CA ASP A 74 15.02 -13.38 -15.97
C ASP A 74 13.57 -13.79 -16.23
N LYS A 75 12.81 -14.26 -15.25
CA LYS A 75 11.45 -14.77 -15.43
C LYS A 75 10.46 -13.65 -15.74
N ASN A 76 9.77 -13.79 -16.88
CA ASN A 76 8.73 -12.85 -17.32
C ASN A 76 7.35 -13.52 -17.28
N MET A 77 6.43 -12.95 -16.52
CA MET A 77 5.11 -13.54 -16.27
C MET A 77 4.20 -13.62 -17.50
N ILE A 78 4.44 -12.82 -18.54
CA ILE A 78 3.66 -12.93 -19.77
C ILE A 78 4.08 -14.14 -20.60
N ASP A 79 5.30 -14.58 -20.48
CA ASP A 79 5.88 -15.65 -21.30
C ASP A 79 5.64 -17.02 -20.66
N LYS A 80 4.37 -17.42 -20.61
CA LYS A 80 3.94 -18.67 -19.97
C LYS A 80 4.40 -19.92 -20.71
N THR A 81 4.80 -19.79 -21.99
CA THR A 81 5.32 -20.90 -22.78
C THR A 81 6.76 -21.20 -22.40
N GLU A 82 7.57 -20.18 -22.18
CA GLU A 82 8.95 -20.33 -21.72
C GLU A 82 9.01 -20.65 -20.21
N TYR A 83 8.12 -20.04 -19.40
CA TYR A 83 8.11 -20.20 -17.96
C TYR A 83 6.81 -20.86 -17.42
N PRO A 84 6.45 -22.08 -17.87
CA PRO A 84 5.19 -22.71 -17.49
C PRO A 84 5.11 -23.02 -15.99
N GLN A 85 6.23 -23.29 -15.33
CA GLN A 85 6.25 -23.55 -13.88
C GLN A 85 6.05 -22.27 -13.06
N THR A 86 6.58 -21.14 -13.50
CA THR A 86 6.33 -19.85 -12.86
C THR A 86 4.85 -19.47 -12.99
N ALA A 87 4.23 -19.70 -14.15
CA ALA A 87 2.80 -19.50 -14.35
C ALA A 87 1.95 -20.45 -13.49
N GLU A 88 2.37 -21.70 -13.32
CA GLU A 88 1.71 -22.64 -12.40
C GLU A 88 1.83 -22.19 -10.93
N ILE A 89 2.98 -21.66 -10.54
CA ILE A 89 3.19 -21.10 -9.19
C ILE A 89 2.31 -19.87 -8.96
N GLU A 90 2.15 -18.98 -9.97
CA GLU A 90 1.18 -17.88 -9.90
C GLU A 90 -0.22 -18.42 -9.58
N ARG A 91 -0.67 -19.45 -10.32
CA ARG A 91 -1.96 -20.08 -10.10
C ARG A 91 -2.11 -20.64 -8.68
N ARG A 92 -1.06 -21.26 -8.14
CA ARG A 92 -1.05 -21.75 -6.74
C ARG A 92 -1.19 -20.60 -5.75
N CYS A 93 -0.47 -19.49 -5.94
CA CYS A 93 -0.60 -18.32 -5.09
C CYS A 93 -2.03 -17.76 -5.10
N VAL A 94 -2.65 -17.63 -6.29
CA VAL A 94 -4.05 -17.21 -6.43
C VAL A 94 -5.00 -18.14 -5.66
N ASN A 95 -4.82 -19.45 -5.77
CA ASN A 95 -5.66 -20.43 -5.06
C ASN A 95 -5.45 -20.38 -3.54
N ILE A 96 -4.23 -20.17 -3.07
CA ILE A 96 -3.93 -19.99 -1.64
C ILE A 96 -4.67 -18.76 -1.11
N LEU A 97 -4.56 -17.61 -1.79
CA LEU A 97 -5.24 -16.37 -1.39
C LEU A 97 -6.76 -16.50 -1.45
N ALA A 98 -7.29 -17.09 -2.52
CA ALA A 98 -8.71 -17.33 -2.66
C ALA A 98 -9.26 -18.21 -1.51
N LYS A 99 -8.51 -19.24 -1.11
CA LYS A 99 -8.85 -20.09 0.03
C LYS A 99 -8.78 -19.33 1.35
N LEU A 100 -7.77 -18.50 1.56
CA LEU A 100 -7.66 -17.64 2.74
C LEU A 100 -8.83 -16.65 2.85
N TRP A 101 -9.38 -16.22 1.72
CA TRP A 101 -10.54 -15.30 1.66
C TRP A 101 -11.86 -16.01 1.39
N ASN A 102 -11.94 -17.32 1.65
CA ASN A 102 -13.16 -18.12 1.59
C ASN A 102 -13.90 -18.09 0.24
N SER A 103 -13.16 -18.07 -0.89
CA SER A 103 -13.76 -18.15 -2.22
C SER A 103 -14.52 -19.48 -2.40
N PRO A 104 -15.74 -19.44 -2.95
CA PRO A 104 -16.52 -20.65 -3.25
C PRO A 104 -16.04 -21.37 -4.51
N GLU A 105 -15.27 -20.71 -5.38
CA GLU A 105 -14.82 -21.25 -6.66
C GLU A 105 -13.82 -22.41 -6.47
N LYS A 106 -14.06 -23.50 -7.14
CA LYS A 106 -13.22 -24.71 -7.11
C LYS A 106 -13.25 -25.40 -8.48
N PRO A 107 -12.19 -26.13 -8.90
CA PRO A 107 -10.92 -26.37 -8.18
C PRO A 107 -9.91 -25.25 -8.36
N TYR A 108 -10.13 -24.32 -9.32
CA TYR A 108 -9.22 -23.26 -9.68
C TYR A 108 -9.95 -21.91 -9.54
N CYS A 109 -9.35 -21.05 -8.74
CA CYS A 109 -9.90 -19.73 -8.49
C CYS A 109 -9.42 -18.72 -9.53
N THR A 110 -10.25 -17.71 -9.79
CA THR A 110 -10.00 -16.67 -10.78
C THR A 110 -9.24 -15.51 -10.15
N GLY A 111 -8.02 -15.25 -10.64
CA GLY A 111 -7.18 -14.16 -10.15
C GLY A 111 -5.88 -14.04 -10.94
N THR A 112 -5.08 -13.05 -10.60
CA THR A 112 -3.76 -12.83 -11.19
C THR A 112 -2.83 -12.10 -10.23
N SER A 113 -1.52 -12.28 -10.43
CA SER A 113 -0.50 -11.40 -9.88
C SER A 113 -0.50 -10.06 -10.61
N THR A 114 -0.06 -9.02 -9.93
CA THR A 114 0.12 -7.67 -10.45
C THR A 114 1.45 -7.12 -9.95
N VAL A 115 1.90 -5.98 -10.46
CA VAL A 115 3.13 -5.33 -9.97
C VAL A 115 2.96 -4.62 -8.62
N GLY A 116 1.74 -4.63 -8.09
CA GLY A 116 1.39 -4.07 -6.78
C GLY A 116 -0.12 -3.92 -6.64
N SER A 117 -0.61 -3.57 -5.44
CA SER A 117 -2.05 -3.42 -5.20
C SER A 117 -2.69 -2.32 -6.04
N SER A 118 -1.96 -1.31 -6.50
CA SER A 118 -2.53 -0.28 -7.38
C SER A 118 -3.08 -0.88 -8.68
N GLU A 119 -2.33 -1.74 -9.36
CA GLU A 119 -2.83 -2.47 -10.53
C GLU A 119 -3.97 -3.42 -10.14
N ALA A 120 -3.86 -4.09 -9.00
CA ALA A 120 -4.88 -5.01 -8.50
C ALA A 120 -6.22 -4.30 -8.21
N CYS A 121 -6.19 -3.13 -7.56
CA CYS A 121 -7.36 -2.27 -7.34
C CYS A 121 -7.99 -1.81 -8.66
N MET A 122 -7.16 -1.35 -9.60
CA MET A 122 -7.63 -0.94 -10.92
C MET A 122 -8.34 -2.08 -11.65
N LEU A 123 -7.78 -3.29 -11.66
CA LEU A 123 -8.43 -4.47 -12.26
C LEU A 123 -9.76 -4.79 -11.58
N GLY A 124 -9.85 -4.68 -10.25
CA GLY A 124 -11.09 -4.82 -9.51
C GLY A 124 -12.14 -3.79 -9.93
N GLY A 125 -11.75 -2.51 -9.98
CA GLY A 125 -12.60 -1.41 -10.41
C GLY A 125 -13.04 -1.53 -11.87
N ILE A 126 -12.10 -1.85 -12.79
CA ILE A 126 -12.42 -2.07 -14.21
C ILE A 126 -13.43 -3.23 -14.37
N SER A 127 -13.27 -4.32 -13.61
CA SER A 127 -14.21 -5.44 -13.69
C SER A 127 -15.63 -5.04 -13.25
N ALA A 128 -15.75 -4.20 -12.21
CA ALA A 128 -17.02 -3.65 -11.76
C ALA A 128 -17.63 -2.73 -12.84
N LEU A 129 -16.82 -1.83 -13.42
CA LEU A 129 -17.25 -0.93 -14.51
C LEU A 129 -17.76 -1.71 -15.72
N LYS A 130 -17.00 -2.70 -16.19
CA LYS A 130 -17.37 -3.51 -17.37
C LYS A 130 -18.64 -4.33 -17.13
N ARG A 131 -18.84 -4.89 -15.94
CA ARG A 131 -20.09 -5.58 -15.57
C ARG A 131 -21.26 -4.61 -15.56
N TRP A 132 -21.13 -3.43 -14.96
CA TRP A 132 -22.14 -2.39 -14.97
C TRP A 132 -22.47 -1.97 -16.41
N GLN A 133 -21.49 -1.67 -17.24
CA GLN A 133 -21.68 -1.32 -18.66
C GLN A 133 -22.43 -2.43 -19.42
N LYS A 134 -22.05 -3.68 -19.24
CA LYS A 134 -22.72 -4.83 -19.87
C LYS A 134 -24.20 -4.90 -19.49
N ARG A 135 -24.53 -4.74 -18.21
CA ARG A 135 -25.95 -4.75 -17.74
C ARG A 135 -26.74 -3.58 -18.32
N ARG A 136 -26.17 -2.38 -18.36
CA ARG A 136 -26.80 -1.18 -18.92
C ARG A 136 -27.08 -1.33 -20.40
N ARG A 137 -26.07 -1.78 -21.17
CA ARG A 137 -26.22 -2.06 -22.61
C ARG A 137 -27.31 -3.09 -22.90
N ALA A 138 -27.41 -4.16 -22.10
CA ALA A 138 -28.44 -5.16 -22.26
C ALA A 138 -29.87 -4.62 -22.04
N LYS A 139 -30.00 -3.49 -21.33
CA LYS A 139 -31.27 -2.78 -21.09
C LYS A 139 -31.41 -1.53 -21.96
N ASN A 140 -30.54 -1.29 -22.93
CA ASN A 140 -30.47 -0.07 -23.75
C ASN A 140 -30.40 1.23 -22.93
N LEU A 141 -29.69 1.21 -21.78
CA LEU A 141 -29.51 2.36 -20.90
C LEU A 141 -28.16 3.02 -21.13
N PRO A 142 -28.02 4.35 -20.87
CA PRO A 142 -26.76 5.09 -20.98
C PRO A 142 -25.65 4.51 -20.09
N ILE A 143 -24.38 4.67 -20.49
CA ILE A 143 -23.19 4.18 -19.78
C ILE A 143 -22.15 5.29 -19.50
N ASP A 144 -22.56 6.54 -19.60
CA ASP A 144 -21.71 7.73 -19.63
C ASP A 144 -21.45 8.37 -18.26
N LYS A 145 -22.08 7.88 -17.20
CA LYS A 145 -21.97 8.47 -15.84
C LYS A 145 -21.73 7.41 -14.76
N PRO A 146 -20.71 6.53 -14.91
CA PRO A 146 -20.42 5.57 -13.84
C PRO A 146 -19.86 6.29 -12.63
N ASN A 147 -20.21 5.81 -11.44
CA ASN A 147 -19.62 6.27 -10.19
C ASN A 147 -19.28 5.11 -9.26
N PHE A 148 -18.37 5.35 -8.32
CA PHE A 148 -18.09 4.43 -7.21
C PHE A 148 -17.99 5.18 -5.90
N ILE A 149 -18.19 4.46 -4.79
CA ILE A 149 -18.23 5.07 -3.45
C ILE A 149 -17.07 4.54 -2.63
N ILE A 150 -16.35 5.46 -1.97
CA ILE A 150 -15.19 5.17 -1.14
C ILE A 150 -15.08 6.20 0.01
N SER A 151 -14.33 5.88 1.06
CA SER A 151 -14.02 6.80 2.16
C SER A 151 -13.05 7.92 1.73
N THR A 152 -13.13 9.11 2.34
CA THR A 152 -12.10 10.17 2.22
C THR A 152 -10.71 9.73 2.69
N CYS A 153 -10.60 8.66 3.49
CA CYS A 153 -9.32 8.06 3.92
C CYS A 153 -8.70 7.11 2.88
N MET A 154 -9.15 7.14 1.63
CA MET A 154 -8.68 6.25 0.56
C MET A 154 -7.21 6.49 0.19
N GLN A 155 -6.64 5.54 -0.54
CA GLN A 155 -5.31 5.65 -1.15
C GLN A 155 -5.43 6.24 -2.57
N VAL A 156 -4.43 7.02 -2.99
CA VAL A 156 -4.40 7.75 -4.28
C VAL A 156 -4.68 6.89 -5.53
N VAL A 157 -4.56 5.57 -5.45
CA VAL A 157 -4.89 4.68 -6.56
C VAL A 157 -6.33 4.86 -7.04
N TRP A 158 -7.26 5.19 -6.12
CA TRP A 158 -8.67 5.36 -6.45
C TRP A 158 -8.95 6.70 -7.14
N GLU A 159 -8.18 7.75 -6.82
CA GLU A 159 -8.18 9.00 -7.61
C GLU A 159 -7.67 8.72 -9.03
N LYS A 160 -6.56 7.96 -9.15
CA LYS A 160 -6.06 7.56 -10.48
C LYS A 160 -7.08 6.71 -11.23
N PHE A 161 -7.76 5.78 -10.56
CA PHE A 161 -8.83 4.99 -11.19
C PHE A 161 -9.94 5.90 -11.72
N ALA A 162 -10.42 6.84 -10.92
CA ALA A 162 -11.45 7.80 -11.31
C ALA A 162 -11.05 8.57 -12.57
N ILE A 163 -9.83 9.12 -12.59
CA ILE A 163 -9.32 9.94 -13.70
C ILE A 163 -9.06 9.08 -14.96
N TYR A 164 -8.41 7.93 -14.81
CA TYR A 164 -7.98 7.14 -15.98
C TYR A 164 -9.12 6.41 -16.68
N TRP A 165 -10.18 6.07 -15.98
CA TRP A 165 -11.35 5.38 -16.54
C TRP A 165 -12.62 6.23 -16.59
N ASP A 166 -12.51 7.52 -16.32
CA ASP A 166 -13.62 8.47 -16.38
C ASP A 166 -14.82 8.01 -15.53
N VAL A 167 -14.54 7.65 -14.28
CA VAL A 167 -15.53 7.20 -13.28
C VAL A 167 -15.61 8.24 -12.16
N GLU A 168 -16.81 8.75 -11.88
CA GLU A 168 -17.04 9.68 -10.76
C GLU A 168 -16.71 9.00 -9.43
N MET A 169 -15.83 9.62 -8.63
CA MET A 169 -15.52 9.18 -7.27
C MET A 169 -16.37 9.94 -6.27
N ARG A 170 -17.25 9.23 -5.57
CA ARG A 170 -18.06 9.77 -4.47
C ARG A 170 -17.44 9.40 -3.14
N MET A 171 -17.00 10.40 -2.40
CA MET A 171 -16.29 10.21 -1.15
C MET A 171 -17.23 10.33 0.05
N VAL A 172 -17.28 9.27 0.86
CA VAL A 172 -17.96 9.30 2.16
C VAL A 172 -17.05 10.03 3.15
N PRO A 173 -17.51 11.14 3.73
CA PRO A 173 -16.71 11.88 4.70
C PRO A 173 -16.50 11.06 5.98
N VAL A 174 -15.30 11.16 6.56
CA VAL A 174 -14.99 10.66 7.89
C VAL A 174 -14.86 11.85 8.86
N THR A 175 -15.21 11.60 10.12
CA THR A 175 -15.08 12.56 11.22
C THR A 175 -14.38 11.90 12.40
N ALA A 176 -14.01 12.68 13.41
CA ALA A 176 -13.40 12.15 14.62
C ALA A 176 -14.30 11.10 15.33
N GLU A 177 -15.63 11.25 15.22
CA GLU A 177 -16.62 10.30 15.79
C GLU A 177 -16.94 9.15 14.84
N LYS A 178 -16.78 9.37 13.53
CA LYS A 178 -17.04 8.37 12.46
C LYS A 178 -15.79 8.21 11.59
N ILE A 179 -14.76 7.60 12.16
CA ILE A 179 -13.44 7.49 11.51
C ILE A 179 -13.39 6.38 10.43
N THR A 180 -14.46 5.60 10.27
CA THR A 180 -14.64 4.58 9.22
C THR A 180 -15.93 4.84 8.45
N MET A 181 -16.00 4.33 7.23
CA MET A 181 -17.16 4.44 6.35
C MET A 181 -18.39 3.75 6.98
N LYS A 182 -19.54 4.45 7.04
CA LYS A 182 -20.79 3.91 7.58
C LYS A 182 -21.75 3.55 6.45
N ALA A 183 -22.42 2.41 6.58
CA ALA A 183 -23.34 1.91 5.56
C ALA A 183 -24.50 2.88 5.28
N GLU A 184 -25.03 3.56 6.30
CA GLU A 184 -26.10 4.57 6.15
C GLU A 184 -25.71 5.73 5.24
N ASP A 185 -24.45 6.16 5.29
CA ASP A 185 -23.95 7.27 4.46
C ASP A 185 -23.64 6.78 3.04
N VAL A 186 -23.11 5.56 2.90
CA VAL A 186 -22.87 4.91 1.61
C VAL A 186 -24.17 4.76 0.82
N VAL A 187 -25.22 4.23 1.44
CA VAL A 187 -26.52 4.00 0.79
C VAL A 187 -27.14 5.27 0.24
N LYS A 188 -27.01 6.41 0.96
CA LYS A 188 -27.51 7.72 0.51
C LYS A 188 -26.81 8.23 -0.76
N MET A 189 -25.56 7.79 -1.00
CA MET A 189 -24.74 8.20 -2.15
C MET A 189 -24.88 7.27 -3.35
N CYS A 190 -25.51 6.09 -3.18
CA CYS A 190 -25.74 5.12 -4.25
C CYS A 190 -26.83 5.56 -5.21
N ASP A 191 -26.63 5.30 -6.50
CA ASP A 191 -27.64 5.42 -7.54
C ASP A 191 -27.51 4.27 -8.56
N GLU A 192 -28.32 4.30 -9.63
CA GLU A 192 -28.30 3.29 -10.70
C GLU A 192 -26.99 3.29 -11.53
N ASN A 193 -26.17 4.31 -11.37
CA ASN A 193 -24.87 4.44 -12.03
C ASN A 193 -23.70 4.00 -11.13
N THR A 194 -23.99 3.63 -9.87
CA THR A 194 -22.95 3.14 -8.96
C THR A 194 -22.49 1.75 -9.39
N ILE A 195 -21.20 1.66 -9.73
CA ILE A 195 -20.58 0.41 -10.19
C ILE A 195 -20.17 -0.48 -9.01
N CYS A 196 -19.65 0.12 -7.94
CA CYS A 196 -19.22 -0.58 -6.73
C CYS A 196 -19.07 0.36 -5.53
N VAL A 197 -19.02 -0.24 -4.35
CA VAL A 197 -18.54 0.34 -3.10
C VAL A 197 -17.18 -0.26 -2.79
N VAL A 198 -16.25 0.55 -2.28
CA VAL A 198 -14.87 0.14 -2.01
C VAL A 198 -14.52 0.33 -0.53
N PRO A 199 -14.85 -0.64 0.33
CA PRO A 199 -14.34 -0.66 1.69
C PRO A 199 -12.85 -1.02 1.73
N ILE A 200 -12.16 -0.49 2.73
CA ILE A 200 -10.71 -0.67 2.90
C ILE A 200 -10.45 -1.50 4.16
N GLN A 201 -9.71 -2.59 4.00
CA GLN A 201 -9.20 -3.39 5.10
C GLN A 201 -7.74 -2.99 5.39
N GLY A 202 -7.56 -2.23 6.47
CA GLY A 202 -6.30 -1.57 6.80
C GLY A 202 -6.15 -0.21 6.13
N VAL A 203 -7.02 0.71 6.49
CA VAL A 203 -7.00 2.11 6.02
C VAL A 203 -5.62 2.71 6.24
N THR A 204 -5.01 3.23 5.19
CA THR A 204 -3.62 3.72 5.19
C THR A 204 -3.36 4.80 6.24
N ILE A 205 -4.34 5.64 6.53
CA ILE A 205 -4.20 6.75 7.49
C ILE A 205 -4.37 6.23 8.91
N THR A 206 -5.46 5.52 9.19
CA THR A 206 -5.90 5.21 10.56
C THR A 206 -5.51 3.82 11.06
N GLY A 207 -5.25 2.89 10.17
CA GLY A 207 -5.06 1.47 10.50
C GLY A 207 -6.35 0.70 10.78
N LEU A 208 -7.49 1.36 10.76
CA LEU A 208 -8.78 0.74 11.02
C LEU A 208 -9.32 0.03 9.78
N ASN A 209 -10.40 -0.70 9.95
CA ASN A 209 -11.09 -1.41 8.89
C ASN A 209 -12.49 -0.83 8.70
N ASP A 210 -12.93 -0.71 7.45
CA ASP A 210 -14.33 -0.51 7.15
C ASP A 210 -15.12 -1.80 7.44
N ASN A 211 -16.35 -1.67 7.93
CA ASN A 211 -17.21 -2.82 8.23
C ASN A 211 -17.87 -3.37 6.95
N VAL A 212 -17.17 -4.28 6.27
CA VAL A 212 -17.63 -4.85 4.99
C VAL A 212 -18.95 -5.59 5.11
N LYS A 213 -19.19 -6.27 6.25
CA LYS A 213 -20.44 -6.99 6.50
C LYS A 213 -21.64 -6.04 6.57
N GLU A 214 -21.53 -4.95 7.29
CA GLU A 214 -22.58 -3.93 7.39
C GLU A 214 -22.88 -3.31 6.01
N LEU A 215 -21.86 -3.07 5.21
CA LEU A 215 -21.99 -2.58 3.83
C LEU A 215 -22.68 -3.60 2.93
N ASP A 216 -22.32 -4.88 3.03
CA ASP A 216 -22.92 -5.96 2.24
C ASP A 216 -24.40 -6.11 2.56
N ASP A 217 -24.78 -6.12 3.85
CA ASP A 217 -26.17 -6.22 4.30
C ASP A 217 -27.01 -5.01 3.80
N ALA A 218 -26.45 -3.80 3.89
CA ALA A 218 -27.12 -2.59 3.43
C ALA A 218 -27.29 -2.57 1.89
N LEU A 219 -26.27 -3.01 1.17
CA LEU A 219 -26.34 -3.12 -0.29
C LEU A 219 -27.27 -4.23 -0.74
N ASP A 220 -27.37 -5.35 -0.02
CA ASP A 220 -28.31 -6.42 -0.34
C ASP A 220 -29.76 -5.93 -0.29
N LYS A 221 -30.10 -5.17 0.74
CA LYS A 221 -31.41 -4.52 0.87
C LYS A 221 -31.62 -3.51 -0.27
N LEU A 222 -30.69 -2.58 -0.49
CA LEU A 222 -30.80 -1.55 -1.52
C LEU A 222 -30.92 -2.15 -2.93
N ASN A 223 -30.09 -3.14 -3.27
CA ASN A 223 -30.10 -3.82 -4.55
C ASN A 223 -31.45 -4.54 -4.77
N SER A 224 -31.99 -5.19 -3.73
CA SER A 224 -33.28 -5.85 -3.80
C SER A 224 -34.43 -4.87 -4.00
N GLU A 225 -34.43 -3.73 -3.31
CA GLU A 225 -35.48 -2.70 -3.40
C GLU A 225 -35.46 -1.95 -4.74
N LYS A 226 -34.27 -1.68 -5.29
CA LYS A 226 -34.10 -0.87 -6.52
C LYS A 226 -33.93 -1.69 -7.79
N GLY A 227 -33.70 -2.99 -7.69
CA GLY A 227 -33.32 -3.84 -8.83
C GLY A 227 -31.93 -3.54 -9.37
N TRP A 228 -31.03 -3.06 -8.50
CA TRP A 228 -29.64 -2.78 -8.82
C TRP A 228 -28.73 -3.97 -8.50
N GLU A 229 -27.47 -3.91 -8.93
CA GLU A 229 -26.46 -4.91 -8.66
C GLU A 229 -25.13 -4.20 -8.32
N ILE A 230 -25.18 -3.28 -7.35
CA ILE A 230 -24.01 -2.61 -6.83
C ILE A 230 -23.17 -3.64 -6.07
N CYS A 231 -21.94 -3.83 -6.46
CA CYS A 231 -21.03 -4.79 -5.81
C CYS A 231 -20.06 -4.13 -4.85
N ILE A 232 -19.32 -4.96 -4.14
CA ILE A 232 -18.20 -4.56 -3.31
C ILE A 232 -16.90 -5.08 -3.95
N HIS A 233 -15.93 -4.18 -4.09
CA HIS A 233 -14.53 -4.51 -4.25
C HIS A 233 -13.81 -4.18 -2.95
N VAL A 234 -13.21 -5.14 -2.28
CA VAL A 234 -12.47 -4.89 -1.04
C VAL A 234 -11.03 -4.54 -1.36
N ASP A 235 -10.63 -3.31 -1.04
CA ASP A 235 -9.22 -2.93 -1.02
C ASP A 235 -8.58 -3.44 0.28
N ALA A 236 -8.00 -4.62 0.22
CA ALA A 236 -7.30 -5.26 1.31
C ALA A 236 -5.78 -5.20 1.13
N ALA A 237 -5.26 -4.09 0.58
CA ALA A 237 -3.84 -3.90 0.31
C ALA A 237 -2.97 -4.19 1.55
N THR A 238 -3.48 -3.91 2.75
CA THR A 238 -2.86 -4.19 4.04
C THR A 238 -3.48 -5.42 4.71
N GLY A 239 -4.78 -5.37 4.98
CA GLY A 239 -5.51 -6.37 5.78
C GLY A 239 -5.63 -7.75 5.15
N GLY A 240 -5.50 -7.86 3.83
CA GLY A 240 -5.61 -9.14 3.11
C GLY A 240 -4.59 -10.20 3.53
N PHE A 241 -3.45 -9.78 4.09
CA PHE A 241 -2.42 -10.65 4.69
C PHE A 241 -2.35 -10.56 6.22
N ILE A 242 -3.34 -9.97 6.88
CA ILE A 242 -3.40 -9.85 8.34
C ILE A 242 -4.61 -10.61 8.88
N HIS A 243 -5.82 -10.25 8.44
CA HIS A 243 -7.06 -10.78 9.00
C HIS A 243 -7.20 -12.30 8.89
N PRO A 244 -6.83 -12.97 7.78
CA PRO A 244 -6.94 -14.42 7.70
C PRO A 244 -6.13 -15.18 8.77
N PHE A 245 -5.12 -14.53 9.34
CA PHE A 245 -4.21 -15.13 10.33
C PHE A 245 -4.52 -14.72 11.77
N LEU A 246 -4.99 -13.50 11.99
CA LEU A 246 -5.23 -12.96 13.33
C LEU A 246 -6.70 -12.99 13.73
N ASP A 247 -7.61 -12.82 12.78
CA ASP A 247 -9.06 -12.75 13.02
C ASP A 247 -9.85 -13.42 11.89
N PRO A 248 -9.70 -14.75 11.72
CA PRO A 248 -10.34 -15.51 10.64
C PRO A 248 -11.87 -15.57 10.75
N GLU A 249 -12.42 -15.30 11.95
CA GLU A 249 -13.86 -15.34 12.21
C GLU A 249 -14.57 -14.08 11.70
N THR A 250 -13.90 -12.94 11.68
CA THR A 250 -14.48 -11.71 11.14
C THR A 250 -14.79 -11.84 9.65
N VAL A 251 -16.03 -11.54 9.29
CA VAL A 251 -16.57 -11.73 7.93
C VAL A 251 -16.42 -10.45 7.13
N TRP A 252 -15.44 -10.42 6.24
CA TRP A 252 -15.13 -9.26 5.37
C TRP A 252 -14.89 -9.68 3.91
N ASP A 253 -14.86 -10.97 3.62
CA ASP A 253 -14.35 -11.61 2.41
C ASP A 253 -15.47 -12.24 1.54
N PHE A 254 -15.13 -13.20 0.71
CA PHE A 254 -16.06 -13.86 -0.21
C PHE A 254 -17.20 -14.65 0.44
N ARG A 255 -17.26 -14.76 1.77
CA ARG A 255 -18.43 -15.24 2.49
C ARG A 255 -19.63 -14.29 2.31
N LEU A 256 -19.38 -13.00 2.03
CA LEU A 256 -20.38 -11.98 1.79
C LEU A 256 -20.93 -12.05 0.35
N LYS A 257 -22.19 -11.72 0.18
CA LYS A 257 -22.91 -11.87 -1.10
C LYS A 257 -22.34 -10.96 -2.18
N TRP A 258 -22.15 -9.69 -1.87
CA TRP A 258 -21.79 -8.64 -2.82
C TRP A 258 -20.29 -8.38 -2.94
N VAL A 259 -19.46 -9.01 -2.11
CA VAL A 259 -18.00 -8.98 -2.28
C VAL A 259 -17.63 -9.84 -3.48
N LEU A 260 -17.33 -9.20 -4.60
CA LEU A 260 -17.09 -9.88 -5.88
C LEU A 260 -15.63 -9.89 -6.30
N SER A 261 -14.79 -9.01 -5.71
CA SER A 261 -13.34 -9.02 -5.91
C SER A 261 -12.61 -8.45 -4.69
N ILE A 262 -11.40 -8.93 -4.48
CA ILE A 262 -10.51 -8.50 -3.39
C ILE A 262 -9.12 -8.27 -3.98
N SER A 263 -8.50 -7.14 -3.64
CA SER A 263 -7.10 -6.84 -3.98
C SER A 263 -6.21 -6.78 -2.75
N THR A 264 -4.93 -7.15 -2.89
CA THR A 264 -3.94 -7.06 -1.81
C THR A 264 -2.53 -6.77 -2.33
N SER A 265 -1.64 -6.30 -1.44
CA SER A 265 -0.21 -6.12 -1.71
C SER A 265 0.60 -7.29 -1.14
N GLY A 266 1.19 -8.12 -2.00
CA GLY A 266 2.16 -9.13 -1.56
C GLY A 266 3.42 -8.50 -0.95
N HIS A 267 3.77 -7.30 -1.42
CA HIS A 267 4.96 -6.57 -0.98
C HIS A 267 4.77 -5.73 0.31
N LYS A 268 3.59 -5.82 0.95
CA LYS A 268 3.36 -5.29 2.30
C LYS A 268 3.44 -6.43 3.32
N PHE A 269 2.33 -6.80 3.90
CA PHE A 269 2.27 -7.88 4.89
C PHE A 269 2.27 -9.30 4.28
N GLY A 270 2.35 -9.42 2.94
CA GLY A 270 2.72 -10.67 2.26
C GLY A 270 4.20 -10.99 2.31
N MET A 271 5.03 -10.06 2.85
CA MET A 271 6.45 -10.23 3.18
C MET A 271 7.35 -10.53 1.98
N VAL A 272 7.06 -9.91 0.84
CA VAL A 272 7.89 -9.94 -0.37
C VAL A 272 8.38 -8.53 -0.68
N TYR A 273 9.58 -8.38 -1.25
CA TYR A 273 10.06 -7.08 -1.71
C TYR A 273 9.13 -6.41 -2.74
N PRO A 274 9.19 -5.07 -2.93
CA PRO A 274 8.33 -4.33 -3.86
C PRO A 274 8.23 -4.98 -5.24
N GLY A 275 7.04 -4.97 -5.83
CA GLY A 275 6.80 -5.46 -7.20
C GLY A 275 5.79 -6.59 -7.30
N VAL A 276 5.00 -6.90 -6.27
CA VAL A 276 3.92 -7.88 -6.33
C VAL A 276 2.66 -7.44 -5.58
N GLY A 277 1.53 -7.64 -6.23
CA GLY A 277 0.18 -7.55 -5.68
C GLY A 277 -0.68 -8.64 -6.28
N TRP A 278 -1.90 -8.75 -5.78
CA TRP A 278 -2.83 -9.80 -6.16
C TRP A 278 -4.24 -9.25 -6.25
N VAL A 279 -4.99 -9.72 -7.26
CA VAL A 279 -6.44 -9.55 -7.33
C VAL A 279 -7.08 -10.91 -7.55
N VAL A 280 -8.13 -11.17 -6.79
CA VAL A 280 -8.93 -12.40 -6.89
C VAL A 280 -10.39 -12.01 -7.04
N TRP A 281 -11.11 -12.69 -7.92
CA TRP A 281 -12.57 -12.60 -8.05
C TRP A 281 -13.22 -13.78 -7.35
N LYS A 282 -14.41 -13.55 -6.81
CA LYS A 282 -15.19 -14.55 -6.10
C LYS A 282 -15.46 -15.78 -6.94
N ASP A 283 -15.73 -15.57 -8.23
CA ASP A 283 -15.98 -16.59 -9.25
C ASP A 283 -15.65 -16.02 -10.63
N LYS A 284 -15.34 -16.89 -11.61
CA LYS A 284 -14.97 -16.50 -12.98
C LYS A 284 -16.04 -15.68 -13.71
N GLN A 285 -17.30 -15.83 -13.36
CA GLN A 285 -18.39 -15.04 -13.94
C GLN A 285 -18.28 -13.55 -13.63
N TYR A 286 -17.57 -13.19 -12.55
CA TYR A 286 -17.37 -11.79 -12.14
C TYR A 286 -16.15 -11.13 -12.81
N LEU A 287 -15.34 -11.91 -13.53
CA LEU A 287 -14.31 -11.38 -14.44
C LEU A 287 -14.90 -11.26 -15.85
N PRO A 288 -15.15 -10.03 -16.37
CA PRO A 288 -15.66 -9.84 -17.71
C PRO A 288 -14.74 -10.47 -18.78
N GLN A 289 -15.35 -11.19 -19.73
CA GLN A 289 -14.59 -11.88 -20.77
C GLN A 289 -13.74 -10.93 -21.61
N GLU A 290 -14.21 -9.69 -21.82
CA GLU A 290 -13.49 -8.63 -22.54
C GLU A 290 -12.20 -8.15 -21.86
N MET A 291 -11.99 -8.49 -20.60
CA MET A 291 -10.73 -8.24 -19.87
C MET A 291 -9.70 -9.35 -20.05
N ASN A 292 -10.06 -10.43 -20.71
CA ASN A 292 -9.17 -11.55 -20.97
C ASN A 292 -8.60 -11.43 -22.39
N PHE A 293 -7.41 -10.84 -22.49
CA PHE A 293 -6.73 -10.63 -23.76
C PHE A 293 -5.97 -11.89 -24.17
N ALA A 294 -6.13 -12.30 -25.45
CA ALA A 294 -5.39 -13.42 -26.00
C ALA A 294 -4.11 -12.89 -26.69
N VAL A 295 -2.98 -13.41 -26.25
CA VAL A 295 -1.66 -13.15 -26.85
C VAL A 295 -1.23 -14.39 -27.63
N ASN A 296 -1.08 -14.29 -28.96
CA ASN A 296 -0.80 -15.45 -29.82
C ASN A 296 0.60 -15.47 -30.44
N TYR A 297 1.32 -14.34 -30.41
CA TYR A 297 2.64 -14.23 -31.06
C TYR A 297 3.82 -14.78 -30.22
N LEU A 298 3.55 -15.24 -28.99
CA LEU A 298 4.53 -15.94 -28.15
C LEU A 298 4.45 -17.47 -28.27
N GLY A 299 3.93 -17.98 -29.42
CA GLY A 299 3.89 -19.41 -29.73
C GLY A 299 2.68 -20.17 -29.17
N ALA A 300 1.82 -19.56 -28.41
CA ALA A 300 0.57 -20.12 -27.90
C ALA A 300 -0.48 -19.02 -27.68
N ASN A 301 -1.74 -19.43 -27.57
CA ASN A 301 -2.81 -18.49 -27.19
C ASN A 301 -2.82 -18.33 -25.67
N ILE A 302 -2.14 -17.28 -25.18
CA ILE A 302 -1.91 -17.04 -23.74
C ILE A 302 -2.92 -16.00 -23.23
N PRO A 303 -3.81 -16.38 -22.30
CA PRO A 303 -4.72 -15.42 -21.68
C PRO A 303 -3.95 -14.50 -20.71
N SER A 304 -4.20 -13.19 -20.82
CA SER A 304 -3.66 -12.16 -19.92
C SER A 304 -4.76 -11.22 -19.49
N ILE A 305 -4.87 -10.97 -18.20
CA ILE A 305 -5.82 -10.03 -17.58
C ILE A 305 -5.12 -8.84 -16.89
N SER A 306 -3.80 -8.88 -16.78
CA SER A 306 -3.00 -7.78 -16.20
C SER A 306 -2.98 -6.56 -17.10
N ILE A 307 -2.85 -5.36 -16.51
CA ILE A 307 -2.64 -4.11 -17.24
C ILE A 307 -1.24 -4.10 -17.84
N ASN A 308 -0.25 -4.50 -17.03
CA ASN A 308 1.14 -4.57 -17.49
C ASN A 308 1.38 -5.85 -18.31
N PHE A 309 2.11 -5.72 -19.41
CA PHE A 309 2.45 -6.84 -20.28
C PHE A 309 3.60 -7.66 -19.67
N SER A 310 4.84 -7.18 -19.76
CA SER A 310 5.99 -7.81 -19.11
C SER A 310 6.01 -7.48 -17.61
N ARG A 311 6.16 -8.52 -16.78
CA ARG A 311 6.18 -8.41 -15.32
C ARG A 311 7.20 -9.37 -14.73
N PRO A 312 7.87 -9.01 -13.61
CA PRO A 312 8.87 -9.88 -12.98
C PRO A 312 8.21 -11.14 -12.38
N GLY A 313 8.69 -12.31 -12.78
CA GLY A 313 8.24 -13.61 -12.26
C GLY A 313 8.88 -13.98 -10.92
N ASN A 314 10.09 -13.49 -10.64
CA ASN A 314 10.79 -13.76 -9.39
C ASN A 314 10.01 -13.28 -8.15
N GLN A 315 9.20 -12.23 -8.26
CA GLN A 315 8.32 -11.75 -7.19
C GLN A 315 7.22 -12.77 -6.85
N VAL A 316 6.66 -13.43 -7.86
CA VAL A 316 5.67 -14.51 -7.69
C VAL A 316 6.29 -15.73 -7.02
N LEU A 317 7.49 -16.10 -7.43
CA LEU A 317 8.25 -17.19 -6.80
C LEU A 317 8.57 -16.87 -5.32
N ALA A 318 8.95 -15.64 -5.03
CA ALA A 318 9.20 -15.20 -3.67
C ALA A 318 7.92 -15.24 -2.80
N GLN A 319 6.76 -14.86 -3.34
CA GLN A 319 5.49 -14.96 -2.61
C GLN A 319 5.15 -16.42 -2.30
N TYR A 320 5.32 -17.32 -3.26
CA TYR A 320 5.07 -18.74 -3.03
C TYR A 320 6.04 -19.34 -2.01
N TYR A 321 7.33 -18.93 -2.06
CA TYR A 321 8.31 -19.29 -1.05
C TYR A 321 7.84 -18.88 0.36
N GLN A 322 7.37 -17.63 0.52
CA GLN A 322 6.87 -17.17 1.82
C GLN A 322 5.66 -17.98 2.30
N PHE A 323 4.75 -18.36 1.41
CA PHE A 323 3.63 -19.22 1.77
C PHE A 323 4.09 -20.58 2.28
N LEU A 324 5.08 -21.19 1.62
CA LEU A 324 5.60 -22.50 2.01
C LEU A 324 6.42 -22.42 3.32
N ARG A 325 7.29 -21.40 3.42
CA ARG A 325 8.20 -21.25 4.54
C ARG A 325 7.47 -20.92 5.85
N LEU A 326 6.53 -20.00 5.78
CA LEU A 326 5.85 -19.50 6.97
C LEU A 326 4.59 -20.32 7.31
N GLY A 327 3.84 -20.73 6.30
CA GLY A 327 2.55 -21.37 6.52
C GLY A 327 1.59 -20.45 7.32
N MET A 328 0.49 -21.00 7.79
CA MET A 328 -0.48 -20.28 8.61
C MET A 328 0.13 -19.80 9.93
N GLU A 329 0.91 -20.67 10.58
CA GLU A 329 1.49 -20.39 11.90
C GLU A 329 2.55 -19.30 11.85
N GLY A 330 3.48 -19.34 10.89
CA GLY A 330 4.53 -18.33 10.76
C GLY A 330 3.96 -16.94 10.43
N TYR A 331 2.98 -16.87 9.51
CA TYR A 331 2.28 -15.60 9.24
C TYR A 331 1.59 -15.08 10.49
N ARG A 332 0.84 -15.93 11.21
CA ARG A 332 0.15 -15.56 12.45
C ARG A 332 1.12 -15.01 13.50
N GLN A 333 2.23 -15.69 13.75
CA GLN A 333 3.23 -15.27 14.73
C GLN A 333 3.86 -13.93 14.38
N ILE A 334 4.23 -13.71 13.12
CA ILE A 334 4.84 -12.45 12.68
C ILE A 334 3.84 -11.30 12.75
N GLN A 335 2.61 -11.50 12.27
CA GLN A 335 1.57 -10.46 12.33
C GLN A 335 1.21 -10.12 13.77
N GLN A 336 1.08 -11.12 14.65
CA GLN A 336 0.83 -10.89 16.07
C GLN A 336 1.95 -10.10 16.72
N ASN A 337 3.20 -10.46 16.47
CA ASN A 337 4.34 -9.70 16.98
C ASN A 337 4.32 -8.22 16.53
N CYS A 338 3.92 -7.96 15.29
CA CYS A 338 3.79 -6.58 14.80
C CYS A 338 2.68 -5.82 15.57
N ILE A 339 1.54 -6.45 15.83
CA ILE A 339 0.47 -5.88 16.67
C ILE A 339 0.96 -5.63 18.11
N ASP A 340 1.64 -6.60 18.72
CA ASP A 340 2.12 -6.50 20.10
C ASP A 340 3.11 -5.32 20.26
N ILE A 341 4.01 -5.13 19.29
CA ILE A 341 4.92 -3.98 19.28
C ILE A 341 4.16 -2.66 19.08
N CYS A 342 3.15 -2.62 18.22
CA CYS A 342 2.28 -1.44 18.10
C CYS A 342 1.59 -1.08 19.41
N LEU A 343 0.99 -2.06 20.06
CA LEU A 343 0.31 -1.87 21.35
C LEU A 343 1.29 -1.38 22.43
N TYR A 344 2.48 -1.98 22.47
CA TYR A 344 3.54 -1.55 23.37
C TYR A 344 3.93 -0.07 23.11
N MET A 345 4.21 0.30 21.87
CA MET A 345 4.57 1.67 21.53
C MET A 345 3.45 2.67 21.84
N LYS A 346 2.21 2.32 21.52
CA LYS A 346 1.02 3.13 21.81
C LYS A 346 0.89 3.40 23.32
N GLU A 347 1.09 2.37 24.15
CA GLU A 347 1.04 2.52 25.61
C GLU A 347 2.16 3.43 26.13
N GLN A 348 3.39 3.28 25.63
CA GLN A 348 4.51 4.16 25.99
C GLN A 348 4.26 5.62 25.59
N LEU A 349 3.65 5.86 24.43
CA LEU A 349 3.27 7.20 24.00
C LEU A 349 2.12 7.77 24.85
N LYS A 350 1.13 6.96 25.24
CA LYS A 350 0.06 7.36 26.20
C LYS A 350 0.65 7.87 27.51
N GLN A 351 1.68 7.19 28.04
CA GLN A 351 2.36 7.54 29.29
C GLN A 351 3.11 8.87 29.22
N MET A 352 3.48 9.37 28.02
CA MET A 352 4.06 10.69 27.87
C MET A 352 3.05 11.83 28.16
N GLY A 353 1.75 11.54 28.22
CA GLY A 353 0.70 12.43 28.69
C GLY A 353 0.24 13.53 27.73
N ILE A 354 0.95 13.77 26.63
CA ILE A 354 0.73 14.89 25.69
C ILE A 354 0.01 14.47 24.41
N PHE A 355 -0.24 13.19 24.21
CA PHE A 355 -0.84 12.66 22.98
C PHE A 355 -2.27 12.17 23.19
N GLU A 356 -3.05 12.22 22.12
CA GLU A 356 -4.36 11.61 21.95
C GLU A 356 -4.37 10.62 20.81
N PHE A 357 -5.17 9.56 20.93
CA PHE A 357 -5.32 8.50 19.94
C PHE A 357 -6.78 8.45 19.47
N PHE A 358 -6.97 8.14 18.18
CA PHE A 358 -8.29 8.14 17.55
C PHE A 358 -9.10 6.88 17.81
N SER A 359 -8.46 5.79 18.18
CA SER A 359 -9.11 4.52 18.50
C SER A 359 -8.25 3.73 19.46
N ASP A 360 -8.88 2.90 20.28
CA ASP A 360 -8.17 1.88 21.07
C ASP A 360 -7.98 0.58 20.29
N ASP A 361 -8.78 0.35 19.24
CA ASP A 361 -8.66 -0.81 18.36
C ASP A 361 -7.33 -0.80 17.58
N MET A 362 -6.78 -2.00 17.35
CA MET A 362 -5.54 -2.23 16.60
C MET A 362 -5.69 -3.41 15.62
N PRO A 363 -6.58 -3.33 14.64
CA PRO A 363 -6.81 -4.45 13.71
C PRO A 363 -5.66 -4.66 12.72
N ASN A 364 -4.84 -3.64 12.53
CA ASN A 364 -3.65 -3.68 11.68
C ASN A 364 -2.46 -3.07 12.44
N PRO A 365 -1.20 -3.48 12.15
CA PRO A 365 -0.05 -3.05 12.92
C PRO A 365 0.41 -1.62 12.57
N LEU A 366 -0.47 -0.68 12.75
CA LEU A 366 -0.22 0.75 12.63
C LEU A 366 -1.19 1.53 13.50
N PHE A 367 -0.77 2.71 13.93
CA PHE A 367 -1.62 3.64 14.66
C PHE A 367 -1.21 5.08 14.40
N ILE A 368 -2.14 5.98 14.67
CA ILE A 368 -1.97 7.43 14.56
C ILE A 368 -2.23 8.09 15.89
N TRP A 369 -1.61 9.24 16.08
CA TRP A 369 -1.83 10.10 17.23
C TRP A 369 -1.75 11.58 16.85
N LYS A 370 -2.39 12.40 17.65
CA LYS A 370 -2.31 13.88 17.62
C LYS A 370 -1.78 14.41 18.94
N LEU A 371 -1.41 15.67 18.97
CA LEU A 371 -1.14 16.38 20.22
C LEU A 371 -2.46 16.70 20.91
N LYS A 372 -2.48 16.63 22.25
CA LYS A 372 -3.54 17.24 23.06
C LYS A 372 -3.49 18.75 22.90
N ASP A 373 -4.63 19.41 22.99
CA ASP A 373 -4.70 20.85 22.93
C ASP A 373 -3.95 21.50 24.09
N ASP A 374 -3.05 22.41 23.77
CA ASP A 374 -2.28 23.20 24.73
C ASP A 374 -1.97 24.57 24.10
N PRO A 375 -2.63 25.64 24.55
CA PRO A 375 -2.45 26.96 23.97
C PRO A 375 -1.04 27.55 24.18
N ASN A 376 -0.26 26.98 25.10
CA ASN A 376 1.11 27.43 25.39
C ASN A 376 2.16 26.66 24.59
N ARG A 377 1.75 25.65 23.82
CA ARG A 377 2.69 24.84 23.03
C ARG A 377 3.26 25.66 21.88
N LYS A 378 4.58 25.62 21.76
CA LYS A 378 5.35 26.40 20.79
C LYS A 378 5.81 25.60 19.59
N TRP A 379 5.37 24.33 19.46
CA TRP A 379 5.77 23.40 18.42
C TRP A 379 4.59 22.51 18.00
N THR A 380 4.73 21.90 16.82
CA THR A 380 3.75 20.98 16.21
C THR A 380 4.33 19.58 16.01
N LEU A 381 3.51 18.62 15.57
CA LEU A 381 4.02 17.29 15.20
C LEU A 381 4.97 17.34 14.00
N TYR A 382 4.92 18.37 13.16
CA TYR A 382 5.93 18.56 12.09
C TYR A 382 7.32 18.77 12.67
N ASP A 383 7.43 19.59 13.72
CA ASP A 383 8.71 19.86 14.37
C ASP A 383 9.26 18.60 15.08
N LEU A 384 8.37 17.79 15.66
CA LEU A 384 8.75 16.50 16.25
C LEU A 384 9.22 15.51 15.19
N SER A 385 8.50 15.43 14.06
CA SER A 385 8.88 14.61 12.91
C SER A 385 10.24 15.01 12.34
N ASP A 386 10.47 16.32 12.15
CA ASP A 386 11.75 16.87 11.71
C ASP A 386 12.87 16.57 12.72
N GLY A 387 12.55 16.64 14.03
CA GLY A 387 13.50 16.33 15.09
C GLY A 387 13.98 14.88 15.03
N VAL A 388 13.08 13.91 15.02
CA VAL A 388 13.48 12.49 14.95
C VAL A 388 14.09 12.13 13.58
N HIS A 389 13.78 12.89 12.54
CA HIS A 389 14.42 12.69 11.23
C HIS A 389 15.94 13.00 11.29
N THR A 390 16.39 13.92 12.13
CA THR A 390 17.83 14.18 12.31
C THR A 390 18.58 12.99 12.91
N GLU A 391 17.86 12.08 13.60
CA GLU A 391 18.39 10.82 14.12
C GLU A 391 18.24 9.65 13.11
N GLY A 392 17.76 9.96 11.89
CA GLY A 392 17.59 8.99 10.80
C GLY A 392 16.21 8.32 10.73
N TRP A 393 15.32 8.61 11.67
CA TRP A 393 13.96 8.07 11.65
C TRP A 393 13.08 8.71 10.58
N GLN A 394 12.24 7.90 9.96
CA GLN A 394 11.14 8.37 9.12
C GLN A 394 9.81 8.08 9.80
N VAL A 395 9.31 9.05 10.58
CA VAL A 395 8.00 9.04 11.23
C VAL A 395 7.23 10.25 10.73
N PRO A 396 6.34 10.12 9.74
CA PRO A 396 5.74 11.25 9.07
C PRO A 396 4.70 11.96 9.93
N ALA A 397 4.69 13.28 9.86
CA ALA A 397 3.60 14.13 10.31
C ALA A 397 2.87 14.70 9.09
N TYR A 398 1.53 14.68 9.11
CA TYR A 398 0.69 15.22 8.04
C TYR A 398 -0.72 15.48 8.57
N THR A 399 -1.54 16.21 7.80
CA THR A 399 -2.93 16.46 8.17
C THR A 399 -3.82 15.25 7.91
N MET A 400 -4.89 15.13 8.64
CA MET A 400 -6.00 14.24 8.32
C MET A 400 -6.60 14.62 6.95
N PRO A 401 -7.37 13.71 6.30
CA PRO A 401 -7.95 13.98 4.99
C PRO A 401 -9.04 15.03 5.02
N LYS A 402 -9.65 15.25 3.85
CA LYS A 402 -10.72 16.22 3.64
C LYS A 402 -11.76 16.18 4.77
N ASP A 403 -12.19 17.36 5.20
CA ASP A 403 -13.10 17.66 6.31
C ASP A 403 -12.49 17.49 7.72
N MET A 404 -11.17 17.14 7.82
CA MET A 404 -10.39 17.05 9.07
C MET A 404 -8.96 17.61 8.89
N GLU A 405 -8.74 18.48 7.89
CA GLU A 405 -7.39 18.99 7.55
C GLU A 405 -6.79 19.91 8.62
N ASP A 406 -7.59 20.31 9.60
CA ASP A 406 -7.18 21.08 10.78
C ASP A 406 -6.54 20.20 11.88
N ILE A 407 -6.40 18.90 11.66
CA ILE A 407 -5.78 17.96 12.60
C ILE A 407 -4.47 17.45 12.03
N ILE A 408 -3.35 17.75 12.70
CA ILE A 408 -2.04 17.15 12.41
C ILE A 408 -1.92 15.83 13.16
N ILE A 409 -1.48 14.81 12.46
CA ILE A 409 -1.20 13.50 13.03
C ILE A 409 0.24 13.07 12.75
N MET A 410 0.76 12.19 13.57
CA MET A 410 1.88 11.31 13.22
C MET A 410 1.41 9.86 13.15
N ARG A 411 2.11 9.06 12.36
CA ARG A 411 1.78 7.65 12.14
C ARG A 411 3.03 6.78 12.22
N VAL A 412 2.87 5.62 12.88
CA VAL A 412 3.83 4.52 12.88
C VAL A 412 3.20 3.29 12.24
N VAL A 413 3.95 2.63 11.38
CA VAL A 413 3.65 1.31 10.81
C VAL A 413 4.71 0.33 11.30
N VAL A 414 4.29 -0.70 12.01
CA VAL A 414 5.18 -1.77 12.46
C VAL A 414 5.14 -2.92 11.46
N ARG A 415 6.30 -3.28 10.93
CA ARG A 415 6.46 -4.33 9.93
C ARG A 415 7.33 -5.45 10.45
N GLN A 416 7.33 -6.57 9.74
CA GLN A 416 8.35 -7.60 9.95
C GLN A 416 9.75 -7.00 10.05
N GLY A 417 10.51 -7.37 11.07
CA GLY A 417 11.85 -6.86 11.33
C GLY A 417 11.92 -5.67 12.30
N THR A 418 10.79 -5.09 12.70
CA THR A 418 10.74 -4.15 13.82
C THR A 418 10.82 -4.95 15.12
N SER A 419 11.90 -4.77 15.89
CA SER A 419 12.07 -5.37 17.20
C SER A 419 11.57 -4.44 18.31
N LYS A 420 11.39 -4.99 19.52
CA LYS A 420 11.10 -4.18 20.70
C LYS A 420 12.23 -3.18 20.97
N ASP A 421 13.49 -3.59 20.83
CA ASP A 421 14.65 -2.71 21.04
C ASP A 421 14.65 -1.53 20.05
N LEU A 422 14.26 -1.78 18.81
CA LEU A 422 14.14 -0.72 17.81
C LEU A 422 12.99 0.25 18.17
N ALA A 423 11.90 -0.27 18.69
CA ALA A 423 10.79 0.56 19.18
C ALA A 423 11.22 1.40 20.39
N ASP A 424 12.00 0.82 21.33
CA ASP A 424 12.52 1.52 22.51
C ASP A 424 13.46 2.67 22.10
N LEU A 425 14.32 2.47 21.10
CA LEU A 425 15.17 3.52 20.54
C LEU A 425 14.35 4.69 19.98
N LEU A 426 13.34 4.41 19.15
CA LEU A 426 12.46 5.47 18.65
C LEU A 426 11.74 6.21 19.78
N LEU A 427 11.23 5.48 20.76
CA LEU A 427 10.54 6.07 21.91
C LEU A 427 11.47 6.97 22.73
N GLN A 428 12.75 6.60 22.86
CA GLN A 428 13.77 7.41 23.50
C GLN A 428 14.03 8.70 22.71
N ASP A 429 14.23 8.61 21.39
CA ASP A 429 14.49 9.76 20.54
C ASP A 429 13.29 10.72 20.50
N LEU A 430 12.05 10.19 20.52
CA LEU A 430 10.85 11.00 20.68
C LEU A 430 10.87 11.77 22.00
N ARG A 431 11.20 11.14 23.13
CA ARG A 431 11.27 11.81 24.44
C ARG A 431 12.31 12.93 24.44
N VAL A 432 13.51 12.66 23.94
CA VAL A 432 14.61 13.64 23.87
C VAL A 432 14.18 14.85 23.01
N ASN A 433 13.58 14.61 21.87
CA ASN A 433 13.11 15.70 20.99
C ASN A 433 11.95 16.48 21.61
N ILE A 434 11.00 15.84 22.30
CA ILE A 434 9.92 16.52 23.03
C ILE A 434 10.48 17.40 24.14
N GLU A 435 11.44 16.91 24.92
CA GLU A 435 12.11 17.70 25.96
C GLU A 435 12.83 18.93 25.37
N ARG A 436 13.50 18.77 24.23
CA ARG A 436 14.14 19.89 23.50
C ARG A 436 13.13 20.90 23.02
N LEU A 437 12.03 20.45 22.40
CA LEU A 437 10.99 21.31 21.87
C LEU A 437 10.23 22.07 22.98
N ASN A 438 10.02 21.44 24.13
CA ASN A 438 9.38 22.10 25.28
C ASN A 438 10.23 23.20 25.93
N LYS A 439 11.54 23.28 25.65
CA LYS A 439 12.43 24.36 26.11
C LYS A 439 12.47 25.57 25.20
N LEU A 440 11.74 25.57 24.09
CA LEU A 440 11.71 26.72 23.16
C LEU A 440 11.09 27.93 23.83
N GLU A 441 11.76 29.07 23.70
CA GLU A 441 11.26 30.35 24.22
C GLU A 441 10.24 30.98 23.26
N GLU A 442 10.43 30.77 21.94
CA GLU A 442 9.55 31.28 20.89
C GLU A 442 8.91 30.16 20.09
N PRO A 443 7.74 30.40 19.49
CA PRO A 443 7.08 29.44 18.63
C PRO A 443 7.91 29.10 17.39
N THR A 444 7.89 27.84 16.97
CA THR A 444 8.48 27.42 15.69
C THR A 444 7.74 28.02 14.49
N ASN A 445 8.39 28.06 13.34
CA ASN A 445 7.74 28.47 12.10
C ASN A 445 6.51 27.58 11.78
N SER A 446 6.60 26.30 12.04
CA SER A 446 5.48 25.36 11.85
C SER A 446 4.30 25.72 12.74
N ALA A 447 4.53 26.04 14.02
CA ALA A 447 3.49 26.47 14.95
C ALA A 447 2.86 27.82 14.55
N ILE A 448 3.68 28.78 14.11
CA ILE A 448 3.21 30.10 13.65
C ILE A 448 2.30 29.94 12.42
N LEU A 449 2.72 29.19 11.41
CA LEU A 449 1.97 28.96 10.18
C LEU A 449 0.67 28.19 10.47
N TRP A 450 0.73 27.19 11.33
CA TRP A 450 -0.43 26.40 11.72
C TRP A 450 -1.50 27.27 12.40
N ASN A 451 -1.09 28.09 13.36
CA ASN A 451 -2.00 28.98 14.08
C ASN A 451 -2.64 30.07 13.18
N LYS A 452 -1.94 30.47 12.10
CA LYS A 452 -2.48 31.41 11.09
C LYS A 452 -3.36 30.71 10.04
N LYS A 453 -3.54 29.39 10.10
CA LYS A 453 -4.20 28.56 9.07
C LYS A 453 -3.64 28.77 7.66
N GLU A 454 -2.35 29.11 7.56
CA GLU A 454 -1.65 29.23 6.30
C GLU A 454 -1.22 27.83 5.81
N PRO A 455 -1.32 27.54 4.50
CA PRO A 455 -0.92 26.25 3.96
C PRO A 455 0.57 26.02 4.25
N GLN A 456 0.86 24.98 5.01
CA GLN A 456 2.23 24.53 5.21
C GLN A 456 2.71 23.93 3.88
N LYS A 457 3.80 24.47 3.34
CA LYS A 457 4.52 23.77 2.28
C LYS A 457 5.02 22.47 2.90
N GLN A 458 4.33 21.37 2.57
CA GLN A 458 4.92 20.06 2.81
C GLN A 458 6.34 20.12 2.22
N ARG A 459 7.34 19.91 3.04
CA ARG A 459 8.70 19.66 2.58
C ARG A 459 8.72 18.29 1.94
N GLY A 460 8.06 18.17 0.78
CA GLY A 460 8.29 17.05 -0.11
C GLY A 460 9.77 17.05 -0.44
N PHE A 461 10.38 15.88 -0.44
CA PHE A 461 11.70 15.68 -1.03
C PHE A 461 11.64 16.22 -2.46
N ASN A 462 12.08 17.45 -2.62
CA ASN A 462 12.22 18.06 -3.93
C ASN A 462 13.50 17.52 -4.52
N HIS A 463 13.44 16.48 -5.33
CA HIS A 463 14.54 16.01 -6.16
C HIS A 463 14.92 17.01 -7.29
N SER A 464 14.47 18.26 -7.19
CA SER A 464 14.89 19.33 -8.06
C SER A 464 16.09 20.07 -7.46
N ARG A 465 17.27 19.46 -7.55
CA ARG A 465 18.56 20.14 -7.61
C ARG A 465 19.39 19.57 -8.73
#